data_88cc42dd23a295b0dabd505450948db4
#
_entry.id   88cc42dd23a295b0dabd505450948db4
#
_cell.length_a   1.000
_cell.length_b   1.000
_cell.length_c   1.000
_cell.angle_alpha   90.00
_cell.angle_beta   90.00
_cell.angle_gamma   90.00
#
_symmetry.space_group_name_H-M   'P 1'
#
loop_
_entity.id
_entity.type
_entity.pdbx_description
1 polymer ?
#
loop_
_entity_poly.entity_id
_entity_poly.type
_entity_poly.pdbx_seq_one_letter_code
_entity_poly.pdbx_strand_id
1 'polypeptide(L)'
;MKSIWKVCENGELDELKKRRNEIDQIIEDIPNDGDDMREDEDDISFAAAYCKDHDMGLETFKYLYEECGYPRHCVHYAMVGAAASRNAKLINYMYNDIDEHEKENFIGDIEDELVMTDHPNPSVFIEYALFELKK
;
A
#
# COMPACT_ATOMS: atom_id res chain seq x y z
N MET A 1 -1.43 19.53 -14.91
CA MET A 1 -1.18 19.12 -13.51
C MET A 1 -1.48 17.64 -13.32
N LYS A 2 -0.62 16.93 -12.65
CA LYS A 2 -0.84 15.49 -12.38
C LYS A 2 -1.96 15.29 -11.37
N SER A 3 -2.70 14.20 -11.50
CA SER A 3 -3.68 13.80 -10.49
C SER A 3 -2.95 13.40 -9.20
N ILE A 4 -3.66 13.41 -8.08
CA ILE A 4 -3.11 12.92 -6.81
C ILE A 4 -2.66 11.47 -6.95
N TRP A 5 -3.42 10.65 -7.69
CA TRP A 5 -3.06 9.27 -7.97
C TRP A 5 -1.66 9.18 -8.62
N LYS A 6 -1.43 10.00 -9.63
CA LYS A 6 -0.15 10.00 -10.36
C LYS A 6 1.00 10.50 -9.49
N VAL A 7 0.73 11.49 -8.65
CA VAL A 7 1.71 12.00 -7.68
C VAL A 7 2.14 10.87 -6.73
N CYS A 8 1.17 10.08 -6.25
CA CYS A 8 1.47 8.93 -5.38
C CYS A 8 2.27 7.86 -6.12
N GLU A 9 1.86 7.53 -7.35
CA GLU A 9 2.56 6.53 -8.15
C GLU A 9 4.01 6.91 -8.43
N ASN A 10 4.27 8.20 -8.63
CA ASN A 10 5.62 8.69 -8.89
C ASN A 10 6.44 8.90 -7.62
N GLY A 11 5.85 8.76 -6.45
CA GLY A 11 6.55 8.96 -5.19
C GLY A 11 6.93 10.41 -4.93
N GLU A 12 6.16 11.36 -5.45
CA GLU A 12 6.44 12.80 -5.31
C GLU A 12 5.89 13.33 -3.99
N LEU A 13 6.54 12.93 -2.89
CA LEU A 13 6.07 13.23 -1.54
C LEU A 13 5.95 14.72 -1.26
N ASP A 14 6.91 15.52 -1.71
CA ASP A 14 6.87 16.97 -1.50
C ASP A 14 5.64 17.61 -2.15
N GLU A 15 5.33 17.18 -3.38
CA GLU A 15 4.14 17.65 -4.08
C GLU A 15 2.87 17.18 -3.37
N LEU A 16 2.88 15.96 -2.89
CA LEU A 16 1.75 15.39 -2.16
C LEU A 16 1.45 16.22 -0.90
N LYS A 17 2.50 16.60 -0.17
CA LYS A 17 2.35 17.43 1.05
C LYS A 17 1.77 18.81 0.73
N LYS A 18 2.15 19.40 -0.40
CA LYS A 18 1.61 20.69 -0.82
C LYS A 18 0.13 20.59 -1.16
N ARG A 19 -0.34 19.41 -1.52
CA ARG A 19 -1.72 19.18 -1.94
C ARG A 19 -2.54 18.44 -0.88
N ARG A 20 -2.19 18.63 0.39
CA ARG A 20 -2.86 17.99 1.52
C ARG A 20 -4.38 18.17 1.51
N ASN A 21 -4.85 19.35 1.09
CA ASN A 21 -6.30 19.62 1.02
C ASN A 21 -7.02 18.66 0.07
N GLU A 22 -6.38 18.30 -1.04
CA GLU A 22 -6.95 17.36 -2.00
C GLU A 22 -6.99 15.96 -1.40
N ILE A 23 -5.96 15.59 -0.63
CA ILE A 23 -5.93 14.29 0.06
C ILE A 23 -7.05 14.22 1.08
N ASP A 24 -7.23 15.27 1.87
CA ASP A 24 -8.28 15.32 2.89
C ASP A 24 -9.66 15.15 2.26
N GLN A 25 -9.89 15.76 1.09
CA GLN A 25 -11.15 15.60 0.37
C GLN A 25 -11.33 14.18 -0.14
N ILE A 26 -10.26 13.56 -0.65
CA ILE A 26 -10.30 12.17 -1.10
C ILE A 26 -10.69 11.25 0.06
N ILE A 27 -10.07 11.45 1.22
CA ILE A 27 -10.35 10.65 2.41
C ILE A 27 -11.81 10.80 2.84
N GLU A 28 -12.32 12.03 2.81
CA GLU A 28 -13.71 12.31 3.17
C GLU A 28 -14.70 11.60 2.25
N ASP A 29 -14.33 11.45 0.97
CA ASP A 29 -15.18 10.81 -0.03
C ASP A 29 -15.07 9.28 -0.05
N ILE A 30 -14.14 8.69 0.71
CA ILE A 30 -13.98 7.24 0.75
C ILE A 30 -15.18 6.59 1.45
N PRO A 31 -15.84 5.60 0.81
CA PRO A 31 -16.95 4.88 1.45
C PRO A 31 -16.51 4.14 2.71
N ASN A 32 -17.45 3.86 3.61
CA ASN A 32 -17.17 3.01 4.76
C ASN A 32 -16.76 1.60 4.32
N ASP A 33 -16.05 0.88 5.17
CA ASP A 33 -15.51 -0.44 4.87
C ASP A 33 -16.52 -1.35 4.16
N GLY A 34 -17.70 -1.51 4.72
CA GLY A 34 -18.72 -2.40 4.16
C GLY A 34 -19.32 -1.92 2.83
N ASP A 35 -19.18 -0.63 2.53
CA ASP A 35 -19.75 -0.01 1.34
C ASP A 35 -18.71 0.30 0.26
N ASP A 36 -17.43 0.01 0.55
CA ASP A 36 -16.35 0.35 -0.37
C ASP A 36 -16.23 -0.68 -1.47
N MET A 37 -16.76 -0.34 -2.64
CA MET A 37 -16.79 -1.21 -3.82
C MET A 37 -15.84 -0.73 -4.92
N ARG A 38 -14.90 0.16 -4.59
CA ARG A 38 -13.96 0.67 -5.59
C ARG A 38 -13.01 -0.42 -6.08
N GLU A 39 -12.51 -0.26 -7.30
CA GLU A 39 -11.48 -1.13 -7.83
C GLU A 39 -10.15 -0.85 -7.11
N ASP A 40 -9.32 -1.88 -6.94
CA ASP A 40 -8.02 -1.73 -6.26
C ASP A 40 -7.19 -0.59 -6.87
N GLU A 41 -7.18 -0.51 -8.20
CA GLU A 41 -6.38 0.45 -8.95
C GLU A 41 -6.84 1.89 -8.81
N ASP A 42 -8.04 2.12 -8.30
CA ASP A 42 -8.58 3.48 -8.17
C ASP A 42 -8.18 4.15 -6.85
N ASP A 43 -7.61 3.41 -5.92
CA ASP A 43 -7.24 3.95 -4.63
C ASP A 43 -5.82 4.52 -4.65
N ILE A 44 -5.63 5.70 -4.02
CA ILE A 44 -4.31 6.35 -4.02
C ILE A 44 -3.28 5.58 -3.18
N SER A 45 -3.73 4.77 -2.21
CA SER A 45 -2.80 3.94 -1.46
C SER A 45 -2.25 2.81 -2.33
N PHE A 46 -3.06 2.28 -3.26
CA PHE A 46 -2.56 1.36 -4.28
C PHE A 46 -1.48 2.05 -5.13
N ALA A 47 -1.72 3.29 -5.57
CA ALA A 47 -0.76 4.03 -6.39
C ALA A 47 0.58 4.20 -5.67
N ALA A 48 0.54 4.56 -4.38
CA ALA A 48 1.75 4.70 -3.57
C ALA A 48 2.51 3.38 -3.47
N ALA A 49 1.79 2.30 -3.22
CA ALA A 49 2.38 0.97 -3.11
C ALA A 49 2.91 0.46 -4.45
N TYR A 50 2.34 0.91 -5.54
CA TYR A 50 2.73 0.51 -6.90
C TYR A 50 3.93 1.32 -7.42
N CYS A 51 4.40 2.31 -6.67
CA CYS A 51 5.54 3.15 -7.05
C CYS A 51 6.78 2.30 -7.31
N LYS A 52 7.47 2.56 -8.43
CA LYS A 52 8.67 1.82 -8.81
C LYS A 52 9.84 2.07 -7.87
N ASP A 53 9.91 3.27 -7.29
CA ASP A 53 10.88 3.59 -6.24
C ASP A 53 10.30 3.10 -4.93
N HIS A 54 10.73 1.93 -4.48
CA HIS A 54 10.17 1.27 -3.30
C HIS A 54 10.33 2.10 -2.02
N ASP A 55 11.45 2.82 -1.90
CA ASP A 55 11.66 3.68 -0.72
C ASP A 55 10.68 4.85 -0.71
N MET A 56 10.49 5.48 -1.86
CA MET A 56 9.53 6.59 -1.96
C MET A 56 8.09 6.11 -1.84
N GLY A 57 7.80 4.91 -2.37
CA GLY A 57 6.49 4.29 -2.20
C GLY A 57 6.16 4.07 -0.74
N LEU A 58 7.13 3.56 0.03
CA LEU A 58 6.97 3.36 1.46
C LEU A 58 6.74 4.69 2.20
N GLU A 59 7.56 5.71 1.90
CA GLU A 59 7.41 7.02 2.53
C GLU A 59 6.07 7.67 2.19
N THR A 60 5.62 7.54 0.96
CA THR A 60 4.31 8.07 0.53
C THR A 60 3.18 7.35 1.26
N PHE A 61 3.26 6.03 1.36
CA PHE A 61 2.28 5.23 2.09
C PHE A 61 2.22 5.64 3.57
N LYS A 62 3.38 5.79 4.21
CA LYS A 62 3.45 6.23 5.60
C LYS A 62 2.79 7.59 5.79
N TYR A 63 3.05 8.51 4.88
CA TYR A 63 2.45 9.84 4.95
C TYR A 63 0.92 9.75 4.92
N LEU A 64 0.37 8.97 4.00
CA LEU A 64 -1.07 8.80 3.89
C LEU A 64 -1.68 8.21 5.17
N TYR A 65 -1.07 7.16 5.71
CA TYR A 65 -1.65 6.42 6.84
C TYR A 65 -1.31 7.00 8.19
N GLU A 66 -0.10 7.53 8.38
CA GLU A 66 0.32 8.03 9.68
C GLU A 66 -0.04 9.50 9.88
N GLU A 67 0.05 10.32 8.85
CA GLU A 67 -0.19 11.76 8.97
C GLU A 67 -1.53 12.22 8.45
N CYS A 68 -2.02 11.64 7.36
CA CYS A 68 -3.30 12.04 6.78
C CYS A 68 -4.49 11.29 7.38
N GLY A 69 -4.24 10.19 8.06
CA GLY A 69 -5.32 9.41 8.67
C GLY A 69 -6.11 8.58 7.66
N TYR A 70 -5.43 8.04 6.65
CA TYR A 70 -6.08 7.25 5.61
C TYR A 70 -6.80 6.05 6.24
N PRO A 71 -8.01 5.69 5.77
CA PRO A 71 -8.80 4.59 6.39
C PRO A 71 -8.07 3.26 6.42
N ARG A 72 -8.14 2.57 7.55
CA ARG A 72 -7.45 1.30 7.75
C ARG A 72 -7.90 0.21 6.77
N HIS A 73 -9.18 0.17 6.40
CA HIS A 73 -9.66 -0.85 5.47
C HIS A 73 -9.00 -0.71 4.09
N CYS A 74 -8.49 0.46 3.75
CA CYS A 74 -7.82 0.68 2.48
C CYS A 74 -6.43 0.05 2.42
N VAL A 75 -5.93 -0.51 3.52
CA VAL A 75 -4.66 -1.23 3.53
C VAL A 75 -4.68 -2.40 2.52
N HIS A 76 -5.86 -2.95 2.27
CA HIS A 76 -6.03 -4.00 1.27
C HIS A 76 -5.57 -3.54 -0.12
N TYR A 77 -5.94 -2.32 -0.51
CA TYR A 77 -5.54 -1.77 -1.81
C TYR A 77 -4.02 -1.58 -1.89
N ALA A 78 -3.43 -1.09 -0.81
CA ALA A 78 -1.98 -0.92 -0.73
C ALA A 78 -1.27 -2.29 -0.79
N MET A 79 -1.84 -3.31 -0.16
CA MET A 79 -1.31 -4.66 -0.20
C MET A 79 -1.24 -5.18 -1.64
N VAL A 80 -2.31 -4.99 -2.41
CA VAL A 80 -2.34 -5.42 -3.81
C VAL A 80 -1.28 -4.66 -4.62
N GLY A 81 -1.16 -3.35 -4.43
CA GLY A 81 -0.15 -2.55 -5.11
C GLY A 81 1.26 -2.96 -4.76
N ALA A 82 1.51 -3.24 -3.47
CA ALA A 82 2.84 -3.67 -3.01
C ALA A 82 3.21 -5.03 -3.60
N ALA A 83 2.25 -5.96 -3.69
CA ALA A 83 2.50 -7.26 -4.32
C ALA A 83 2.81 -7.08 -5.81
N ALA A 84 2.03 -6.23 -6.50
CA ALA A 84 2.22 -5.98 -7.92
C ALA A 84 3.58 -5.36 -8.24
N SER A 85 4.05 -4.44 -7.38
CA SER A 85 5.34 -3.77 -7.56
C SER A 85 6.49 -4.53 -6.88
N ARG A 86 6.18 -5.58 -6.13
CA ARG A 86 7.14 -6.37 -5.36
C ARG A 86 7.91 -5.51 -4.35
N ASN A 87 7.18 -4.62 -3.69
CA ASN A 87 7.76 -3.73 -2.69
C ASN A 87 7.85 -4.44 -1.33
N ALA A 88 8.95 -5.17 -1.13
CA ALA A 88 9.16 -5.95 0.09
C ALA A 88 9.19 -5.08 1.34
N LYS A 89 9.75 -3.87 1.24
CA LYS A 89 9.83 -2.95 2.37
C LYS A 89 8.45 -2.53 2.85
N LEU A 90 7.56 -2.24 1.92
CA LEU A 90 6.20 -1.86 2.26
C LEU A 90 5.42 -3.04 2.84
N ILE A 91 5.58 -4.22 2.27
CA ILE A 91 4.95 -5.43 2.80
C ILE A 91 5.39 -5.67 4.25
N ASN A 92 6.70 -5.53 4.51
CA ASN A 92 7.24 -5.67 5.86
C ASN A 92 6.62 -4.65 6.81
N TYR A 93 6.54 -3.39 6.38
CA TYR A 93 5.96 -2.33 7.20
C TYR A 93 4.50 -2.63 7.56
N MET A 94 3.71 -3.02 6.57
CA MET A 94 2.30 -3.35 6.80
C MET A 94 2.14 -4.54 7.74
N TYR A 95 2.96 -5.57 7.55
CA TYR A 95 2.93 -6.78 8.39
C TYR A 95 3.19 -6.45 9.84
N ASN A 96 4.15 -5.57 10.10
CA ASN A 96 4.51 -5.20 11.48
C ASN A 96 3.49 -4.28 12.14
N ASP A 97 2.61 -3.66 11.37
CA ASP A 97 1.60 -2.73 11.87
C ASP A 97 0.24 -3.41 12.18
N ILE A 98 0.06 -4.64 11.77
CA ILE A 98 -1.20 -5.37 12.02
C ILE A 98 -1.11 -6.21 13.30
N ASP A 99 -2.28 -6.60 13.83
CA ASP A 99 -2.36 -7.42 15.04
C ASP A 99 -1.84 -8.83 14.78
N GLU A 100 -1.28 -9.46 15.82
CA GLU A 100 -0.70 -10.81 15.73
C GLU A 100 -1.67 -11.83 15.11
N HIS A 101 -2.94 -11.77 15.49
CA HIS A 101 -3.91 -12.75 15.00
C HIS A 101 -4.27 -12.56 13.52
N GLU A 102 -3.95 -11.40 12.95
CA GLU A 102 -4.21 -11.13 11.53
C GLU A 102 -3.02 -11.44 10.64
N LYS A 103 -1.83 -11.63 11.23
CA LYS A 103 -0.61 -11.82 10.46
C LYS A 103 -0.63 -13.04 9.55
N GLU A 104 -1.21 -14.15 10.03
CA GLU A 104 -1.30 -15.37 9.24
C GLU A 104 -2.17 -15.18 7.99
N ASN A 105 -3.32 -14.51 8.18
CA ASN A 105 -4.19 -14.17 7.05
C ASN A 105 -3.51 -13.22 6.06
N PHE A 106 -2.76 -12.25 6.58
CA PHE A 106 -2.02 -11.30 5.75
C PHE A 106 -1.00 -12.03 4.87
N ILE A 107 -0.27 -13.00 5.45
CA ILE A 107 0.70 -13.80 4.69
C ILE A 107 0.01 -14.54 3.54
N GLY A 108 -1.13 -15.19 3.82
CA GLY A 108 -1.91 -15.89 2.80
C GLY A 108 -2.40 -14.97 1.70
N ASP A 109 -2.90 -13.80 2.07
CA ASP A 109 -3.42 -12.82 1.12
C ASP A 109 -2.31 -12.28 0.22
N ILE A 110 -1.14 -11.98 0.79
CA ILE A 110 0.01 -11.51 -0.01
C ILE A 110 0.47 -12.61 -0.96
N GLU A 111 0.51 -13.85 -0.49
CA GLU A 111 0.92 -14.97 -1.34
C GLU A 111 -0.02 -15.10 -2.55
N ASP A 112 -1.33 -15.02 -2.31
CA ASP A 112 -2.33 -15.08 -3.38
C ASP A 112 -2.13 -13.96 -4.41
N GLU A 113 -1.89 -12.74 -3.93
CA GLU A 113 -1.67 -11.60 -4.83
C GLU A 113 -0.37 -11.75 -5.63
N LEU A 114 0.68 -12.28 -5.02
CA LEU A 114 1.94 -12.53 -5.73
C LEU A 114 1.76 -13.58 -6.82
N VAL A 115 0.98 -14.62 -6.55
CA VAL A 115 0.66 -15.63 -7.56
C VAL A 115 -0.12 -14.99 -8.70
N MET A 116 -1.11 -14.15 -8.39
CA MET A 116 -1.90 -13.47 -9.40
C MET A 116 -1.08 -12.49 -10.25
N THR A 117 0.01 -11.96 -9.70
CA THR A 117 0.91 -11.07 -10.44
C THR A 117 2.11 -11.81 -11.04
N ASP A 118 2.00 -13.13 -11.18
CA ASP A 118 2.99 -13.99 -11.83
C ASP A 118 4.39 -13.97 -11.18
N HIS A 119 4.44 -13.82 -9.87
CA HIS A 119 5.71 -13.91 -9.16
C HIS A 119 6.23 -15.36 -9.22
N PRO A 120 7.49 -15.59 -9.64
CA PRO A 120 8.00 -16.96 -9.82
C PRO A 120 8.14 -17.74 -8.51
N ASN A 121 8.41 -17.07 -7.39
CA ASN A 121 8.64 -17.73 -6.11
C ASN A 121 7.99 -16.94 -4.97
N PRO A 122 6.63 -16.96 -4.86
CA PRO A 122 5.93 -16.17 -3.83
C PRO A 122 6.40 -16.45 -2.41
N SER A 123 6.59 -17.73 -2.06
CA SER A 123 6.99 -18.11 -0.70
C SER A 123 8.38 -17.58 -0.33
N VAL A 124 9.31 -17.63 -1.26
CA VAL A 124 10.68 -17.13 -1.05
C VAL A 124 10.66 -15.62 -0.87
N PHE A 125 9.87 -14.93 -1.69
CA PHE A 125 9.74 -13.48 -1.58
C PHE A 125 9.14 -13.07 -0.24
N ILE A 126 8.09 -13.76 0.20
CA ILE A 126 7.46 -13.49 1.49
C ILE A 126 8.45 -13.68 2.63
N GLU A 127 9.21 -14.77 2.60
CA GLU A 127 10.22 -15.04 3.62
C GLU A 127 11.25 -13.91 3.68
N TYR A 128 11.70 -13.45 2.51
CA TYR A 128 12.62 -12.32 2.44
C TYR A 128 11.98 -11.06 3.02
N ALA A 129 10.77 -10.74 2.60
CA ALA A 129 10.11 -9.50 3.03
C ALA A 129 9.82 -9.49 4.53
N LEU A 130 9.33 -10.60 5.09
CA LEU A 130 8.85 -10.63 6.46
C LEU A 130 9.91 -11.02 7.49
N PHE A 131 10.88 -11.83 7.09
CA PHE A 131 11.85 -12.37 8.04
C PHE A 131 13.27 -11.85 7.83
N GLU A 132 13.71 -11.71 6.60
CA GLU A 132 15.07 -11.22 6.33
C GLU A 132 15.20 -9.71 6.50
N LEU A 133 14.21 -8.94 6.05
CA LEU A 133 14.24 -7.49 6.21
C LEU A 133 14.12 -7.04 7.66
N LYS A 134 13.53 -7.89 8.51
CA LYS A 134 13.35 -7.57 9.92
C LYS A 134 14.65 -7.67 10.72
N LYS A 135 15.63 -8.38 10.17
CA LYS A 135 16.95 -8.50 10.80
C LYS A 135 17.76 -7.24 10.54
#